data_c11a7af68ff2958ca3a7b580b732afe5
#
_entry.id   c11a7af68ff2958ca3a7b580b732afe5
#
_cell.length_a   1.000
_cell.length_b   1.000
_cell.length_c   1.000
_cell.angle_alpha   90.00
_cell.angle_beta   90.00
_cell.angle_gamma   90.00
#
_symmetry.space_group_name_H-M   'P 1'
#
loop_
_entity.id
_entity.type
_entity.pdbx_description
1 polymer ?
#
loop_
_entity_poly.entity_id
_entity_poly.type
_entity_poly.pdbx_seq_one_letter_code
_entity_poly.pdbx_strand_id
1 'polypeptide(L)'
;IEEPGLVLHCSEHTELKPENLQAFQRIPESEEFSDEYQKCIREKLLSYYSEHTRAEEADNYLRQMDYKKYAAVDRTALLEVLISRGMYQQAMSIVSQFGYEGIRIESQLKLTSRMLTRCEMEEDDELLALASDVYRRGKYDEVILKYLMEYRFGPVDELISVWKSAQGFEMDTYELEEKLLGLLMFTSDYRKEGEKILEDYVHHSGKERITGAYLTQTAYGAFVKEYPMSVFVRSLLERAYDEKWPVDFVCSLALLEAYSKEKKLEKKQLCNAEEILQKCVKQGRYFAFFGKLPVSVLNPYQLDD
;
A
#
# COMPACT_ATOMS: atom_id res chain seq x y z
N ILE A 1 55.90 -6.68 -23.51
CA ILE A 1 55.12 -5.46 -23.24
C ILE A 1 54.06 -5.43 -24.33
N GLU A 2 52.90 -5.96 -24.08
CA GLU A 2 51.77 -5.91 -25.02
C GLU A 2 51.19 -4.47 -24.96
N GLU A 3 51.05 -3.85 -26.12
CA GLU A 3 50.45 -2.52 -26.20
C GLU A 3 49.00 -2.58 -25.66
N PRO A 4 48.62 -1.72 -24.72
CA PRO A 4 47.28 -1.76 -24.13
C PRO A 4 46.13 -1.71 -25.14
N GLY A 5 46.32 -1.01 -26.24
CA GLY A 5 45.36 -0.92 -27.35
C GLY A 5 45.16 -2.24 -28.11
N LEU A 6 46.17 -3.07 -28.24
CA LEU A 6 46.06 -4.36 -28.91
C LEU A 6 45.29 -5.40 -28.09
N VAL A 7 45.50 -5.36 -26.76
CA VAL A 7 44.78 -6.21 -25.79
C VAL A 7 43.31 -5.82 -25.74
N LEU A 8 43.00 -4.52 -25.77
CA LEU A 8 41.63 -4.02 -25.82
C LEU A 8 40.92 -4.48 -27.10
N HIS A 9 41.54 -4.33 -28.23
CA HIS A 9 40.98 -4.73 -29.53
C HIS A 9 40.78 -6.24 -29.64
N CYS A 10 41.69 -7.04 -29.14
CA CYS A 10 41.53 -8.50 -29.11
C CYS A 10 40.40 -8.92 -28.17
N SER A 11 40.22 -8.25 -27.02
CA SER A 11 39.17 -8.60 -26.06
C SER A 11 37.78 -8.18 -26.52
N GLU A 12 37.65 -7.06 -27.27
CA GLU A 12 36.37 -6.63 -27.85
C GLU A 12 35.83 -7.62 -28.86
N HIS A 13 36.69 -8.30 -29.61
CA HIS A 13 36.30 -9.30 -30.61
C HIS A 13 36.38 -10.75 -30.15
N THR A 14 36.91 -11.03 -28.98
CA THR A 14 36.96 -12.40 -28.45
C THR A 14 35.65 -12.76 -27.78
N GLU A 15 34.99 -13.72 -28.34
CA GLU A 15 33.78 -14.33 -27.76
C GLU A 15 34.12 -15.09 -26.45
N LEU A 16 33.35 -14.85 -25.39
CA LEU A 16 33.49 -15.62 -24.16
C LEU A 16 32.93 -17.02 -24.36
N LYS A 17 33.78 -18.00 -24.11
CA LYS A 17 33.49 -19.44 -24.19
C LYS A 17 33.85 -20.12 -22.88
N PRO A 18 33.28 -21.27 -22.56
CA PRO A 18 33.61 -22.00 -21.34
C PRO A 18 35.12 -22.21 -21.15
N GLU A 19 35.84 -22.45 -22.27
CA GLU A 19 37.26 -22.75 -22.24
C GLU A 19 38.15 -21.56 -21.83
N ASN A 20 37.70 -20.32 -22.10
CA ASN A 20 38.48 -19.12 -21.76
C ASN A 20 37.89 -18.32 -20.57
N LEU A 21 36.76 -18.74 -20.04
CA LEU A 21 36.03 -18.02 -18.99
C LEU A 21 36.87 -17.76 -17.75
N GLN A 22 37.63 -18.77 -17.25
CA GLN A 22 38.50 -18.61 -16.10
C GLN A 22 39.58 -17.56 -16.28
N ALA A 23 40.14 -17.43 -17.50
CA ALA A 23 41.12 -16.42 -17.79
C ALA A 23 40.51 -14.99 -17.71
N PHE A 24 39.30 -14.84 -18.29
CA PHE A 24 38.58 -13.56 -18.23
C PHE A 24 38.11 -13.18 -16.82
N GLN A 25 37.72 -14.15 -15.99
CA GLN A 25 37.32 -13.92 -14.61
C GLN A 25 38.45 -13.33 -13.72
N ARG A 26 39.71 -13.60 -14.05
CA ARG A 26 40.88 -13.09 -13.31
C ARG A 26 41.22 -11.63 -13.64
N ILE A 27 40.87 -11.16 -14.83
CA ILE A 27 41.21 -9.82 -15.32
C ILE A 27 40.64 -8.71 -14.45
N PRO A 28 39.36 -8.71 -14.05
CA PRO A 28 38.78 -7.66 -13.19
C PRO A 28 39.43 -7.52 -11.82
N GLU A 29 40.13 -8.55 -11.35
CA GLU A 29 40.78 -8.58 -10.05
C GLU A 29 42.31 -8.29 -10.14
N SER A 30 42.85 -8.21 -11.35
CA SER A 30 44.29 -8.02 -11.57
C SER A 30 44.63 -6.54 -11.68
N GLU A 31 45.66 -6.08 -10.92
CA GLU A 31 46.22 -4.74 -11.01
C GLU A 31 47.07 -4.52 -12.28
N GLU A 32 47.28 -5.56 -13.08
CA GLU A 32 48.11 -5.50 -14.30
C GLU A 32 47.34 -4.83 -15.46
N PHE A 33 46.04 -4.71 -15.37
CA PHE A 33 45.18 -4.15 -16.45
C PHE A 33 44.64 -2.78 -16.03
N SER A 34 44.46 -1.93 -17.04
CA SER A 34 43.84 -0.62 -16.85
C SER A 34 42.38 -0.73 -16.40
N ASP A 35 41.86 0.27 -15.68
CA ASP A 35 40.47 0.32 -15.22
C ASP A 35 39.47 0.22 -16.38
N GLU A 36 39.78 0.84 -17.52
CA GLU A 36 38.94 0.78 -18.72
C GLU A 36 38.84 -0.65 -19.28
N TYR A 37 39.97 -1.35 -19.32
CA TYR A 37 40.01 -2.73 -19.78
C TYR A 37 39.26 -3.66 -18.81
N GLN A 38 39.50 -3.52 -17.51
CA GLN A 38 38.77 -4.26 -16.49
C GLN A 38 37.25 -4.02 -16.60
N LYS A 39 36.84 -2.75 -16.86
CA LYS A 39 35.43 -2.39 -17.09
C LYS A 39 34.85 -3.13 -18.28
N CYS A 40 35.51 -3.10 -19.43
CA CYS A 40 35.06 -3.81 -20.64
C CYS A 40 34.88 -5.32 -20.37
N ILE A 41 35.81 -5.93 -19.63
CA ILE A 41 35.73 -7.36 -19.29
C ILE A 41 34.58 -7.65 -18.31
N ARG A 42 34.34 -6.78 -17.32
CA ARG A 42 33.19 -6.93 -16.43
C ARG A 42 31.85 -6.88 -17.19
N GLU A 43 31.72 -5.95 -18.13
CA GLU A 43 30.53 -5.86 -19.00
C GLU A 43 30.33 -7.15 -19.81
N LYS A 44 31.39 -7.69 -20.40
CA LYS A 44 31.32 -8.97 -21.14
C LYS A 44 30.97 -10.16 -20.25
N LEU A 45 31.56 -10.22 -19.06
CA LEU A 45 31.23 -11.27 -18.08
C LEU A 45 29.78 -11.19 -17.63
N LEU A 46 29.26 -10.00 -17.37
CA LEU A 46 27.85 -9.82 -17.02
C LEU A 46 26.92 -10.25 -18.15
N SER A 47 27.22 -9.88 -19.41
CA SER A 47 26.46 -10.34 -20.58
C SER A 47 26.50 -11.87 -20.71
N TYR A 48 27.67 -12.47 -20.60
CA TYR A 48 27.83 -13.92 -20.64
C TYR A 48 26.99 -14.62 -19.57
N TYR A 49 27.03 -14.15 -18.31
CA TYR A 49 26.26 -14.73 -17.21
C TYR A 49 24.74 -14.50 -17.36
N SER A 50 24.33 -13.44 -18.02
CA SER A 50 22.93 -13.20 -18.38
C SER A 50 22.38 -14.26 -19.34
N GLU A 51 23.19 -14.68 -20.29
CA GLU A 51 22.79 -15.62 -21.34
C GLU A 51 22.90 -17.09 -20.91
N HIS A 52 23.85 -17.41 -20.02
CA HIS A 52 24.18 -18.77 -19.61
C HIS A 52 23.63 -19.08 -18.20
N THR A 53 22.34 -19.33 -18.10
CA THR A 53 21.61 -19.45 -16.83
C THR A 53 21.90 -20.73 -16.00
N ARG A 54 22.64 -21.74 -16.50
CA ARG A 54 22.83 -23.03 -15.83
C ARG A 54 24.27 -23.41 -15.51
N ALA A 55 25.22 -22.55 -15.70
CA ALA A 55 26.63 -22.88 -15.48
C ALA A 55 27.00 -22.77 -13.98
N GLU A 56 27.28 -23.88 -13.33
CA GLU A 56 27.71 -23.95 -11.91
C GLU A 56 28.96 -23.11 -11.64
N GLU A 57 29.89 -23.06 -12.59
CA GLU A 57 31.08 -22.22 -12.49
C GLU A 57 30.77 -20.73 -12.44
N ALA A 58 29.75 -20.28 -13.22
CA ALA A 58 29.31 -18.91 -13.20
C ALA A 58 28.68 -18.56 -11.84
N ASP A 59 27.89 -19.44 -11.25
CA ASP A 59 27.26 -19.24 -9.94
C ASP A 59 28.32 -19.14 -8.83
N ASN A 60 29.34 -19.99 -8.90
CA ASN A 60 30.46 -19.94 -7.95
C ASN A 60 31.27 -18.63 -8.07
N TYR A 61 31.52 -18.17 -9.30
CA TYR A 61 32.17 -16.90 -9.52
C TYR A 61 31.35 -15.72 -9.02
N LEU A 62 30.05 -15.67 -9.37
CA LEU A 62 29.14 -14.62 -8.90
C LEU A 62 29.04 -14.51 -7.38
N ARG A 63 29.13 -15.65 -6.66
CA ARG A 63 29.14 -15.65 -5.19
C ARG A 63 30.42 -15.09 -4.57
N GLN A 64 31.52 -15.16 -5.30
CA GLN A 64 32.85 -14.77 -4.81
C GLN A 64 33.33 -13.39 -5.32
N MET A 65 32.61 -12.82 -6.32
CA MET A 65 33.04 -11.58 -6.93
C MET A 65 32.93 -10.37 -6.01
N ASP A 66 33.78 -9.38 -6.22
CA ASP A 66 33.71 -8.09 -5.53
C ASP A 66 32.60 -7.21 -6.14
N TYR A 67 31.41 -7.27 -5.55
CA TYR A 67 30.24 -6.51 -6.01
C TYR A 67 30.47 -5.01 -6.10
N LYS A 68 31.39 -4.44 -5.29
CA LYS A 68 31.70 -3.00 -5.33
C LYS A 68 32.29 -2.61 -6.68
N LYS A 69 33.23 -3.41 -7.18
CA LYS A 69 33.86 -3.17 -8.49
C LYS A 69 32.86 -3.28 -9.63
N TYR A 70 31.98 -4.29 -9.59
CA TYR A 70 30.95 -4.49 -10.62
C TYR A 70 29.84 -3.45 -10.55
N ALA A 71 29.37 -3.09 -9.36
CA ALA A 71 28.33 -2.08 -9.19
C ALA A 71 28.77 -0.68 -9.66
N ALA A 72 30.07 -0.39 -9.66
CA ALA A 72 30.60 0.86 -10.24
C ALA A 72 30.49 0.92 -11.76
N VAL A 73 30.34 -0.23 -12.43
CA VAL A 73 30.24 -0.33 -13.91
C VAL A 73 28.79 -0.21 -14.36
N ASP A 74 27.98 -1.18 -14.05
CA ASP A 74 26.54 -1.21 -14.40
C ASP A 74 25.75 -2.00 -13.35
N ARG A 75 25.12 -1.29 -12.42
CA ARG A 75 24.32 -1.89 -11.35
C ARG A 75 23.07 -2.59 -11.90
N THR A 76 22.47 -2.05 -12.96
CA THR A 76 21.28 -2.64 -13.57
C THR A 76 21.61 -4.00 -14.17
N ALA A 77 22.66 -4.11 -14.99
CA ALA A 77 23.06 -5.37 -15.59
C ALA A 77 23.43 -6.41 -14.52
N LEU A 78 24.16 -6.00 -13.47
CA LEU A 78 24.52 -6.87 -12.38
C LEU A 78 23.27 -7.41 -11.64
N LEU A 79 22.30 -6.55 -11.33
CA LEU A 79 21.05 -6.96 -10.71
C LEU A 79 20.25 -7.92 -11.58
N GLU A 80 20.14 -7.66 -12.87
CA GLU A 80 19.43 -8.54 -13.82
C GLU A 80 20.06 -9.94 -13.87
N VAL A 81 21.38 -10.01 -13.86
CA VAL A 81 22.09 -11.31 -13.80
C VAL A 81 21.80 -12.02 -12.49
N LEU A 82 21.92 -11.36 -11.34
CA LEU A 82 21.67 -11.96 -10.03
C LEU A 82 20.20 -12.42 -9.88
N ILE A 83 19.25 -11.61 -10.33
CA ILE A 83 17.83 -11.96 -10.31
C ILE A 83 17.55 -13.19 -11.20
N SER A 84 18.11 -13.23 -12.42
CA SER A 84 17.91 -14.33 -13.34
C SER A 84 18.42 -15.65 -12.79
N ARG A 85 19.44 -15.60 -11.94
CA ARG A 85 20.04 -16.76 -11.28
C ARG A 85 19.47 -17.09 -9.91
N GLY A 86 18.51 -16.33 -9.43
CA GLY A 86 17.90 -16.51 -8.11
C GLY A 86 18.81 -16.15 -6.95
N MET A 87 19.85 -15.34 -7.18
CA MET A 87 20.78 -14.84 -6.17
C MET A 87 20.25 -13.56 -5.51
N TYR A 88 19.07 -13.65 -4.89
CA TYR A 88 18.32 -12.48 -4.40
C TYR A 88 18.99 -11.79 -3.21
N GLN A 89 19.64 -12.55 -2.31
CA GLN A 89 20.35 -11.96 -1.16
C GLN A 89 21.50 -11.07 -1.60
N GLN A 90 22.25 -11.49 -2.61
CA GLN A 90 23.32 -10.70 -3.20
C GLN A 90 22.77 -9.45 -3.92
N ALA A 91 21.65 -9.61 -4.65
CA ALA A 91 20.97 -8.49 -5.29
C ALA A 91 20.48 -7.46 -4.27
N MET A 92 19.89 -7.89 -3.16
CA MET A 92 19.48 -7.02 -2.05
C MET A 92 20.68 -6.31 -1.40
N SER A 93 21.78 -7.02 -1.18
CA SER A 93 23.02 -6.43 -0.64
C SER A 93 23.55 -5.29 -1.51
N ILE A 94 23.42 -5.39 -2.84
CA ILE A 94 23.79 -4.31 -3.76
C ILE A 94 22.87 -3.11 -3.58
N VAL A 95 21.56 -3.33 -3.53
CA VAL A 95 20.59 -2.24 -3.35
C VAL A 95 20.76 -1.55 -2.00
N SER A 96 20.95 -2.32 -0.92
CA SER A 96 21.17 -1.80 0.43
C SER A 96 22.48 -0.99 0.54
N GLN A 97 23.54 -1.44 -0.14
CA GLN A 97 24.86 -0.80 -0.05
C GLN A 97 24.99 0.44 -0.96
N PHE A 98 24.41 0.41 -2.16
CA PHE A 98 24.60 1.45 -3.18
C PHE A 98 23.36 2.28 -3.44
N GLY A 99 22.23 1.93 -2.80
CA GLY A 99 20.96 2.57 -3.06
C GLY A 99 20.44 2.30 -4.48
N TYR A 100 19.43 3.08 -4.88
CA TYR A 100 18.78 2.91 -6.19
C TYR A 100 19.40 3.74 -7.31
N GLU A 101 20.42 4.55 -7.01
CA GLU A 101 21.06 5.39 -8.00
C GLU A 101 21.70 4.55 -9.12
N GLY A 102 21.40 4.90 -10.37
CA GLY A 102 21.88 4.16 -11.54
C GLY A 102 21.19 2.82 -11.81
N ILE A 103 20.16 2.44 -11.04
CA ILE A 103 19.37 1.22 -11.29
C ILE A 103 18.07 1.57 -11.98
N ARG A 104 17.75 0.89 -13.09
CA ARG A 104 16.46 1.06 -13.76
C ARG A 104 15.30 0.63 -12.86
N ILE A 105 14.22 1.42 -12.84
CA ILE A 105 13.06 1.15 -11.98
C ILE A 105 12.38 -0.20 -12.31
N GLU A 106 12.42 -0.62 -13.56
CA GLU A 106 11.91 -1.93 -14.01
C GLU A 106 12.68 -3.10 -13.40
N SER A 107 14.01 -2.97 -13.25
CA SER A 107 14.84 -3.97 -12.59
C SER A 107 14.58 -4.01 -11.09
N GLN A 108 14.32 -2.86 -10.47
CA GLN A 108 13.91 -2.79 -9.07
C GLN A 108 12.55 -3.44 -8.85
N LEU A 109 11.56 -3.14 -9.69
CA LEU A 109 10.24 -3.80 -9.66
C LEU A 109 10.39 -5.31 -9.74
N LYS A 110 11.15 -5.80 -10.71
CA LYS A 110 11.38 -7.23 -10.91
C LYS A 110 12.06 -7.89 -9.69
N LEU A 111 13.06 -7.24 -9.10
CA LEU A 111 13.71 -7.72 -7.88
C LEU A 111 12.71 -7.80 -6.74
N THR A 112 11.99 -6.72 -6.47
CA THR A 112 11.04 -6.63 -5.37
C THR A 112 9.96 -7.71 -5.47
N SER A 113 9.29 -7.84 -6.62
CA SER A 113 8.27 -8.87 -6.83
C SER A 113 8.82 -10.29 -6.66
N ARG A 114 10.06 -10.56 -7.12
CA ARG A 114 10.70 -11.87 -6.94
C ARG A 114 11.06 -12.16 -5.50
N MET A 115 11.55 -11.17 -4.77
CA MET A 115 11.85 -11.30 -3.35
C MET A 115 10.59 -11.60 -2.54
N LEU A 116 9.54 -10.80 -2.73
CA LEU A 116 8.26 -10.98 -2.04
C LEU A 116 7.63 -12.35 -2.31
N THR A 117 7.65 -12.81 -3.57
CA THR A 117 7.13 -14.13 -3.92
C THR A 117 7.91 -15.26 -3.24
N ARG A 118 9.24 -15.11 -3.08
CA ARG A 118 10.09 -16.14 -2.46
C ARG A 118 9.99 -16.20 -0.95
N CYS A 119 9.82 -15.02 -0.30
CA CYS A 119 9.70 -14.93 1.16
C CYS A 119 8.27 -15.24 1.65
N GLU A 120 7.38 -15.73 0.76
CA GLU A 120 5.99 -16.05 1.09
C GLU A 120 5.25 -14.89 1.78
N MET A 121 5.67 -13.66 1.43
CA MET A 121 5.10 -12.42 1.98
C MET A 121 5.28 -12.26 3.51
N GLU A 122 6.39 -12.75 4.06
CA GLU A 122 6.73 -12.50 5.47
C GLU A 122 7.01 -11.01 5.72
N GLU A 123 6.70 -10.55 6.95
CA GLU A 123 7.01 -9.19 7.37
C GLU A 123 8.54 -9.03 7.50
N ASP A 124 9.11 -8.16 6.67
CA ASP A 124 10.53 -7.85 6.63
C ASP A 124 10.71 -6.36 6.34
N ASP A 125 11.34 -5.63 7.28
CA ASP A 125 11.52 -4.18 7.20
C ASP A 125 12.27 -3.75 5.92
N GLU A 126 13.26 -4.53 5.47
CA GLU A 126 14.01 -4.22 4.25
C GLU A 126 13.14 -4.43 3.01
N LEU A 127 12.36 -5.49 2.95
CA LEU A 127 11.42 -5.75 1.87
C LEU A 127 10.28 -4.72 1.85
N LEU A 128 9.78 -4.32 3.02
CA LEU A 128 8.77 -3.28 3.12
C LEU A 128 9.30 -1.93 2.62
N ALA A 129 10.52 -1.57 2.99
CA ALA A 129 11.16 -0.35 2.51
C ALA A 129 11.34 -0.38 0.98
N LEU A 130 11.80 -1.52 0.43
CA LEU A 130 12.00 -1.72 -0.99
C LEU A 130 10.66 -1.64 -1.76
N ALA A 131 9.62 -2.35 -1.31
CA ALA A 131 8.29 -2.33 -1.91
C ALA A 131 7.68 -0.92 -1.89
N SER A 132 7.81 -0.21 -0.76
CA SER A 132 7.33 1.16 -0.61
C SER A 132 8.06 2.14 -1.53
N ASP A 133 9.38 2.01 -1.69
CA ASP A 133 10.14 2.89 -2.58
C ASP A 133 9.77 2.68 -4.05
N VAL A 134 9.67 1.44 -4.50
CA VAL A 134 9.25 1.10 -5.87
C VAL A 134 7.83 1.62 -6.13
N TYR A 135 6.92 1.45 -5.18
CA TYR A 135 5.55 1.96 -5.27
C TYR A 135 5.51 3.49 -5.38
N ARG A 136 6.22 4.22 -4.50
CA ARG A 136 6.30 5.71 -4.53
C ARG A 136 6.84 6.24 -5.86
N ARG A 137 7.68 5.47 -6.52
CA ARG A 137 8.22 5.81 -7.86
C ARG A 137 7.30 5.43 -9.01
N GLY A 138 6.06 5.02 -8.70
CA GLY A 138 5.00 4.75 -9.66
C GLY A 138 5.11 3.41 -10.38
N LYS A 139 5.86 2.45 -9.82
CA LYS A 139 5.99 1.10 -10.38
C LYS A 139 5.57 0.06 -9.35
N TYR A 140 4.61 -0.75 -9.72
CA TYR A 140 4.07 -1.82 -8.86
C TYR A 140 3.34 -2.86 -9.69
N ASP A 141 3.16 -4.03 -9.10
CA ASP A 141 2.33 -5.13 -9.60
C ASP A 141 1.45 -5.67 -8.46
N GLU A 142 0.66 -6.68 -8.75
CA GLU A 142 -0.23 -7.29 -7.75
C GLU A 142 0.51 -7.83 -6.52
N VAL A 143 1.72 -8.37 -6.70
CA VAL A 143 2.52 -8.92 -5.59
C VAL A 143 2.92 -7.84 -4.62
N ILE A 144 3.42 -6.70 -5.15
CA ILE A 144 3.80 -5.54 -4.33
C ILE A 144 2.58 -4.94 -3.64
N LEU A 145 1.46 -4.78 -4.36
CA LEU A 145 0.24 -4.23 -3.77
C LEU A 145 -0.29 -5.11 -2.64
N LYS A 146 -0.34 -6.44 -2.84
CA LYS A 146 -0.76 -7.39 -1.82
C LYS A 146 0.10 -7.27 -0.57
N TYR A 147 1.42 -7.25 -0.72
CA TYR A 147 2.34 -7.09 0.40
C TYR A 147 2.15 -5.76 1.13
N LEU A 148 1.99 -4.64 0.39
CA LEU A 148 1.76 -3.34 1.00
C LEU A 148 0.41 -3.23 1.71
N MET A 149 -0.63 -3.89 1.22
CA MET A 149 -1.93 -3.95 1.89
C MET A 149 -1.84 -4.67 3.23
N GLU A 150 -1.07 -5.75 3.28
CA GLU A 150 -0.95 -6.61 4.46
C GLU A 150 -0.02 -6.00 5.52
N TYR A 151 1.18 -5.61 5.16
CA TYR A 151 2.25 -5.29 6.11
C TYR A 151 2.55 -3.79 6.25
N ARG A 152 2.02 -2.94 5.38
CA ARG A 152 2.35 -1.53 5.47
C ARG A 152 1.69 -0.85 6.64
N PHE A 153 2.52 -0.22 7.47
CA PHE A 153 2.14 0.77 8.46
C PHE A 153 2.72 2.12 8.03
N GLY A 154 1.87 3.11 7.83
CA GLY A 154 2.36 4.41 7.36
C GLY A 154 1.29 5.48 7.36
N PRO A 155 1.60 6.65 6.81
CA PRO A 155 0.64 7.74 6.69
C PRO A 155 -0.64 7.29 5.98
N VAL A 156 -1.77 7.79 6.45
CA VAL A 156 -3.09 7.44 5.92
C VAL A 156 -3.19 7.70 4.42
N ASP A 157 -2.58 8.78 3.93
CA ASP A 157 -2.54 9.11 2.50
C ASP A 157 -1.92 8.01 1.63
N GLU A 158 -0.86 7.40 2.12
CA GLU A 158 -0.17 6.34 1.39
C GLU A 158 -1.00 5.05 1.38
N LEU A 159 -1.68 4.73 2.49
CA LEU A 159 -2.59 3.58 2.57
C LEU A 159 -3.81 3.76 1.66
N ILE A 160 -4.38 4.97 1.62
CA ILE A 160 -5.47 5.32 0.68
C ILE A 160 -4.98 5.19 -0.77
N SER A 161 -3.74 5.60 -1.05
CA SER A 161 -3.15 5.46 -2.38
C SER A 161 -2.99 3.99 -2.79
N VAL A 162 -2.50 3.14 -1.88
CA VAL A 162 -2.38 1.68 -2.09
C VAL A 162 -3.77 1.06 -2.34
N TRP A 163 -4.77 1.42 -1.54
CA TRP A 163 -6.15 0.97 -1.72
C TRP A 163 -6.71 1.32 -3.11
N LYS A 164 -6.55 2.58 -3.56
CA LYS A 164 -6.98 3.02 -4.90
C LYS A 164 -6.27 2.24 -6.02
N SER A 165 -4.97 1.96 -5.84
CA SER A 165 -4.19 1.19 -6.81
C SER A 165 -4.65 -0.28 -6.85
N ALA A 166 -4.92 -0.88 -5.70
CA ALA A 166 -5.41 -2.26 -5.61
C ALA A 166 -6.79 -2.43 -6.24
N GLN A 167 -7.69 -1.45 -6.08
CA GLN A 167 -8.97 -1.44 -6.79
C GLN A 167 -8.80 -1.41 -8.32
N GLY A 168 -7.80 -0.68 -8.82
CA GLY A 168 -7.47 -0.66 -10.25
C GLY A 168 -7.00 -2.00 -10.81
N PHE A 169 -6.54 -2.92 -9.95
CA PHE A 169 -6.19 -4.31 -10.27
C PHE A 169 -7.30 -5.32 -9.93
N GLU A 170 -8.48 -4.85 -9.54
CA GLU A 170 -9.61 -5.71 -9.12
C GLU A 170 -9.24 -6.67 -7.97
N MET A 171 -8.32 -6.25 -7.09
CA MET A 171 -7.88 -7.05 -5.94
C MET A 171 -8.92 -7.00 -4.82
N ASP A 172 -8.94 -8.05 -4.00
CA ASP A 172 -9.70 -8.02 -2.73
C ASP A 172 -9.03 -7.04 -1.75
N THR A 173 -9.72 -5.94 -1.46
CA THR A 173 -9.25 -4.85 -0.60
C THR A 173 -9.87 -4.85 0.79
N TYR A 174 -10.65 -5.87 1.12
CA TYR A 174 -11.47 -5.93 2.31
C TYR A 174 -10.68 -5.70 3.63
N GLU A 175 -9.57 -6.38 3.82
CA GLU A 175 -8.75 -6.23 5.05
C GLU A 175 -8.11 -4.83 5.15
N LEU A 176 -7.71 -4.27 4.00
CA LEU A 176 -7.19 -2.90 3.95
C LEU A 176 -8.29 -1.87 4.24
N GLU A 177 -9.51 -2.08 3.77
CA GLU A 177 -10.67 -1.23 4.07
C GLU A 177 -10.98 -1.23 5.56
N GLU A 178 -10.99 -2.40 6.20
CA GLU A 178 -11.17 -2.53 7.65
C GLU A 178 -10.10 -1.76 8.44
N LYS A 179 -8.84 -1.90 8.05
CA LYS A 179 -7.70 -1.18 8.62
C LYS A 179 -7.82 0.34 8.43
N LEU A 180 -8.15 0.77 7.22
CA LEU A 180 -8.35 2.19 6.89
C LEU A 180 -9.50 2.80 7.67
N LEU A 181 -10.65 2.14 7.74
CA LEU A 181 -11.81 2.62 8.52
C LEU A 181 -11.45 2.78 10.00
N GLY A 182 -10.67 1.83 10.57
CA GLY A 182 -10.14 1.94 11.92
C GLY A 182 -9.29 3.19 12.14
N LEU A 183 -8.43 3.53 11.18
CA LEU A 183 -7.57 4.72 11.24
C LEU A 183 -8.36 6.02 11.01
N LEU A 184 -9.28 6.00 10.06
CA LEU A 184 -10.06 7.18 9.65
C LEU A 184 -11.15 7.57 10.65
N MET A 185 -11.58 6.67 11.54
CA MET A 185 -12.54 6.96 12.61
C MET A 185 -12.17 8.22 13.43
N PHE A 186 -10.88 8.47 13.60
CA PHE A 186 -10.36 9.55 14.44
C PHE A 186 -9.89 10.77 13.67
N THR A 187 -9.99 10.77 12.32
CA THR A 187 -9.43 11.82 11.46
C THR A 187 -10.53 12.52 10.67
N SER A 188 -10.69 13.84 10.84
CA SER A 188 -11.70 14.63 10.12
C SER A 188 -11.31 14.97 8.68
N ASP A 189 -10.01 14.92 8.36
CA ASP A 189 -9.45 15.43 7.11
C ASP A 189 -9.76 14.56 5.90
N TYR A 190 -10.03 13.26 6.12
CA TYR A 190 -10.26 12.26 5.07
C TYR A 190 -11.72 11.78 4.99
N ARG A 191 -12.67 12.65 5.36
CA ARG A 191 -14.09 12.25 5.44
C ARG A 191 -14.64 11.68 4.13
N LYS A 192 -14.33 12.30 2.98
CA LYS A 192 -14.83 11.84 1.68
C LYS A 192 -14.28 10.48 1.28
N GLU A 193 -12.98 10.31 1.51
CA GLU A 193 -12.29 9.03 1.29
C GLU A 193 -12.83 7.96 2.22
N GLY A 194 -13.01 8.28 3.50
CA GLY A 194 -13.57 7.38 4.50
C GLY A 194 -14.99 6.93 4.18
N GLU A 195 -15.85 7.82 3.69
CA GLU A 195 -17.20 7.47 3.26
C GLU A 195 -17.19 6.53 2.05
N LYS A 196 -16.29 6.75 1.09
CA LYS A 196 -16.15 5.88 -0.08
C LYS A 196 -15.63 4.49 0.32
N ILE A 197 -14.61 4.43 1.18
CA ILE A 197 -14.08 3.18 1.72
C ILE A 197 -15.17 2.45 2.51
N LEU A 198 -15.97 3.17 3.29
CA LEU A 198 -17.10 2.59 4.01
C LEU A 198 -18.16 2.00 3.07
N GLU A 199 -18.45 2.67 1.96
CA GLU A 199 -19.38 2.19 0.95
C GLU A 199 -18.90 0.88 0.33
N ASP A 200 -17.65 0.84 -0.09
CA ASP A 200 -17.02 -0.37 -0.66
C ASP A 200 -16.99 -1.51 0.37
N TYR A 201 -16.59 -1.23 1.62
CA TYR A 201 -16.57 -2.18 2.71
C TYR A 201 -17.95 -2.80 3.02
N VAL A 202 -18.99 -1.99 3.06
CA VAL A 202 -20.36 -2.46 3.30
C VAL A 202 -20.86 -3.33 2.16
N HIS A 203 -20.47 -3.03 0.92
CA HIS A 203 -20.80 -3.86 -0.24
C HIS A 203 -20.12 -5.22 -0.21
N HIS A 204 -18.84 -5.28 0.23
CA HIS A 204 -18.07 -6.53 0.22
C HIS A 204 -18.40 -7.46 1.39
N SER A 205 -18.62 -6.93 2.57
CA SER A 205 -18.60 -7.76 3.79
C SER A 205 -19.91 -7.85 4.54
N GLY A 206 -20.72 -6.82 4.51
CA GLY A 206 -21.90 -6.71 5.38
C GLY A 206 -21.58 -6.80 6.89
N LYS A 207 -20.31 -6.63 7.30
CA LYS A 207 -19.90 -6.73 8.70
C LYS A 207 -20.29 -5.50 9.50
N GLU A 208 -21.30 -5.67 10.34
CA GLU A 208 -21.93 -4.63 11.13
C GLU A 208 -21.00 -4.01 12.18
N ARG A 209 -19.98 -4.76 12.66
CA ARG A 209 -19.15 -4.32 13.79
C ARG A 209 -18.29 -3.10 13.49
N ILE A 210 -17.48 -3.14 12.43
CA ILE A 210 -16.61 -2.01 12.03
C ILE A 210 -17.45 -0.87 11.50
N THR A 211 -18.46 -1.17 10.69
CA THR A 211 -19.42 -0.17 10.20
C THR A 211 -20.11 0.54 11.37
N GLY A 212 -20.56 -0.20 12.38
CA GLY A 212 -21.17 0.36 13.59
C GLY A 212 -20.22 1.25 14.38
N ALA A 213 -18.95 0.85 14.54
CA ALA A 213 -17.93 1.66 15.21
C ALA A 213 -17.64 2.96 14.44
N TYR A 214 -17.48 2.87 13.12
CA TYR A 214 -17.27 4.03 12.26
C TYR A 214 -18.48 4.99 12.30
N LEU A 215 -19.71 4.46 12.22
CA LEU A 215 -20.94 5.25 12.35
C LEU A 215 -21.03 5.96 13.70
N THR A 216 -20.66 5.29 14.78
CA THR A 216 -20.64 5.88 16.13
C THR A 216 -19.71 7.08 16.20
N GLN A 217 -18.50 6.99 15.67
CA GLN A 217 -17.54 8.11 15.66
C GLN A 217 -17.99 9.24 14.74
N THR A 218 -18.54 8.91 13.58
CA THR A 218 -19.07 9.91 12.64
C THR A 218 -20.28 10.62 13.25
N ALA A 219 -21.18 9.89 13.91
CA ALA A 219 -22.32 10.45 14.62
C ALA A 219 -21.91 11.38 15.77
N TYR A 220 -20.88 10.99 16.52
CA TYR A 220 -20.31 11.84 17.57
C TYR A 220 -19.75 13.15 16.98
N GLY A 221 -19.00 13.07 15.88
CA GLY A 221 -18.49 14.24 15.16
C GLY A 221 -19.60 15.14 14.64
N ALA A 222 -20.65 14.57 14.05
CA ALA A 222 -21.80 15.32 13.56
C ALA A 222 -22.59 15.98 14.68
N PHE A 223 -22.82 15.28 15.79
CA PHE A 223 -23.66 15.75 16.88
C PHE A 223 -22.93 16.75 17.79
N VAL A 224 -21.66 16.49 18.13
CA VAL A 224 -20.89 17.31 19.10
C VAL A 224 -20.14 18.44 18.42
N LYS A 225 -19.58 18.19 17.23
CA LYS A 225 -18.75 19.14 16.47
C LYS A 225 -19.48 19.82 15.32
N GLU A 226 -20.76 19.51 15.15
CA GLU A 226 -21.62 20.08 14.10
C GLU A 226 -21.12 19.85 12.67
N TYR A 227 -20.40 18.73 12.45
CA TYR A 227 -20.00 18.36 11.10
C TYR A 227 -21.20 17.97 10.24
N PRO A 228 -21.25 18.40 8.97
CA PRO A 228 -22.35 18.02 8.09
C PRO A 228 -22.30 16.50 7.85
N MET A 229 -23.46 15.86 8.05
CA MET A 229 -23.62 14.43 7.75
C MET A 229 -23.97 14.26 6.27
N SER A 230 -23.30 13.32 5.58
CA SER A 230 -23.65 12.97 4.21
C SER A 230 -24.95 12.19 4.13
N VAL A 231 -25.57 12.18 2.97
CA VAL A 231 -26.78 11.38 2.70
C VAL A 231 -26.49 9.89 2.87
N PHE A 232 -25.31 9.44 2.47
CA PHE A 232 -24.88 8.06 2.60
C PHE A 232 -24.76 7.63 4.06
N VAL A 233 -24.01 8.37 4.89
CA VAL A 233 -23.89 8.08 6.33
C VAL A 233 -25.23 8.11 7.02
N ARG A 234 -26.10 9.04 6.66
CA ARG A 234 -27.48 9.10 7.18
C ARG A 234 -28.26 7.83 6.83
N SER A 235 -28.23 7.38 5.58
CA SER A 235 -28.92 6.15 5.17
C SER A 235 -28.42 4.92 5.91
N LEU A 236 -27.11 4.85 6.19
CA LEU A 236 -26.54 3.78 7.03
C LEU A 236 -26.98 3.87 8.48
N LEU A 237 -27.10 5.07 9.05
CA LEU A 237 -27.64 5.26 10.41
C LEU A 237 -29.11 4.85 10.50
N GLU A 238 -29.92 5.18 9.50
CA GLU A 238 -31.33 4.71 9.40
C GLU A 238 -31.38 3.19 9.35
N ARG A 239 -30.55 2.58 8.52
CA ARG A 239 -30.43 1.11 8.43
C ARG A 239 -29.95 0.49 9.75
N ALA A 240 -28.91 1.03 10.36
CA ALA A 240 -28.39 0.57 11.63
C ALA A 240 -29.45 0.64 12.75
N TYR A 241 -30.28 1.69 12.74
CA TYR A 241 -31.38 1.84 13.68
C TYR A 241 -32.46 0.79 13.45
N ASP A 242 -32.89 0.59 12.20
CA ASP A 242 -33.95 -0.35 11.83
C ASP A 242 -33.55 -1.81 12.08
N GLU A 243 -32.33 -2.18 11.72
CA GLU A 243 -31.76 -3.53 11.85
C GLU A 243 -31.17 -3.80 13.25
N LYS A 244 -31.18 -2.79 14.16
CA LYS A 244 -30.68 -2.87 15.53
C LYS A 244 -29.20 -3.23 15.62
N TRP A 245 -28.39 -2.61 14.79
CA TRP A 245 -26.95 -2.79 14.85
C TRP A 245 -26.38 -2.38 16.21
N PRO A 246 -25.24 -2.95 16.65
CA PRO A 246 -24.59 -2.61 17.91
C PRO A 246 -23.86 -1.26 17.80
N VAL A 247 -24.63 -0.18 17.75
CA VAL A 247 -24.15 1.21 17.69
C VAL A 247 -24.44 1.95 18.99
N ASP A 248 -23.63 2.96 19.31
CA ASP A 248 -23.87 3.80 20.48
C ASP A 248 -25.14 4.65 20.29
N PHE A 249 -25.74 5.04 21.41
CA PHE A 249 -26.93 5.88 21.43
C PHE A 249 -26.73 7.23 20.75
N VAL A 250 -25.51 7.73 20.66
CA VAL A 250 -25.18 8.95 19.92
C VAL A 250 -25.60 8.86 18.43
N CYS A 251 -25.62 7.68 17.83
CA CYS A 251 -26.10 7.45 16.48
C CYS A 251 -27.60 7.80 16.36
N SER A 252 -28.41 7.39 17.36
CA SER A 252 -29.83 7.76 17.40
C SER A 252 -30.02 9.26 17.55
N LEU A 253 -29.20 9.93 18.36
CA LEU A 253 -29.26 11.39 18.53
C LEU A 253 -28.84 12.14 17.26
N ALA A 254 -27.79 11.69 16.60
CA ALA A 254 -27.37 12.28 15.32
C ALA A 254 -28.42 12.09 14.21
N LEU A 255 -29.11 10.94 14.22
CA LEU A 255 -30.21 10.67 13.30
C LEU A 255 -31.40 11.58 13.58
N LEU A 256 -31.75 11.76 14.85
CA LEU A 256 -32.81 12.68 15.27
C LEU A 256 -32.50 14.14 14.88
N GLU A 257 -31.25 14.57 15.04
CA GLU A 257 -30.80 15.88 14.59
C GLU A 257 -30.88 16.03 13.06
N ALA A 258 -30.52 14.99 12.31
CA ALA A 258 -30.65 14.99 10.86
C ALA A 258 -32.13 15.15 10.43
N TYR A 259 -33.03 14.43 11.09
CA TYR A 259 -34.48 14.55 10.85
C TYR A 259 -35.01 15.95 11.15
N SER A 260 -34.50 16.61 12.19
CA SER A 260 -34.93 17.95 12.55
C SER A 260 -34.61 19.03 11.52
N LYS A 261 -33.64 18.78 10.65
CA LYS A 261 -33.24 19.70 9.58
C LYS A 261 -34.06 19.51 8.30
N GLU A 262 -34.89 18.49 8.23
CA GLU A 262 -35.74 18.19 7.07
C GLU A 262 -37.05 18.98 7.13
N LYS A 263 -37.46 19.50 5.99
CA LYS A 263 -38.74 20.22 5.88
C LYS A 263 -39.96 19.28 5.95
N LYS A 264 -39.77 18.02 5.58
CA LYS A 264 -40.81 17.00 5.57
C LYS A 264 -40.18 15.65 5.82
N LEU A 265 -40.67 14.93 6.80
CA LEU A 265 -40.24 13.57 7.11
C LEU A 265 -41.22 12.56 6.50
N GLU A 266 -40.68 11.41 6.07
CA GLU A 266 -41.48 10.27 5.71
C GLU A 266 -42.12 9.62 6.97
N LYS A 267 -43.22 8.90 6.79
CA LYS A 267 -43.91 8.22 7.88
C LYS A 267 -42.99 7.34 8.74
N LYS A 268 -42.07 6.62 8.10
CA LYS A 268 -41.11 5.76 8.79
C LYS A 268 -40.13 6.59 9.64
N GLN A 269 -39.62 7.69 9.11
CA GLN A 269 -38.70 8.59 9.80
C GLN A 269 -39.39 9.26 11.01
N LEU A 270 -40.67 9.61 10.89
CA LEU A 270 -41.46 10.11 12.02
C LEU A 270 -41.58 9.08 13.14
N CYS A 271 -41.90 7.82 12.80
CA CYS A 271 -41.95 6.75 13.79
C CYS A 271 -40.60 6.53 14.48
N ASN A 272 -39.51 6.54 13.74
CA ASN A 272 -38.17 6.42 14.32
C ASN A 272 -37.85 7.60 15.23
N ALA A 273 -38.17 8.83 14.82
CA ALA A 273 -37.96 10.02 15.66
C ALA A 273 -38.74 9.95 16.96
N GLU A 274 -40.04 9.56 16.94
CA GLU A 274 -40.86 9.38 18.13
C GLU A 274 -40.28 8.32 19.08
N GLU A 275 -39.85 7.16 18.54
CA GLU A 275 -39.24 6.10 19.35
C GLU A 275 -37.93 6.55 20.00
N ILE A 276 -37.06 7.27 19.26
CA ILE A 276 -35.81 7.83 19.79
C ILE A 276 -36.12 8.83 20.94
N LEU A 277 -37.08 9.73 20.74
CA LEU A 277 -37.50 10.68 21.75
C LEU A 277 -38.03 9.98 23.01
N GLN A 278 -38.88 8.95 22.86
CA GLN A 278 -39.36 8.16 23.99
C GLN A 278 -38.23 7.47 24.75
N LYS A 279 -37.21 6.96 24.05
CA LYS A 279 -36.01 6.39 24.67
C LYS A 279 -35.21 7.45 25.45
N CYS A 280 -35.05 8.66 24.85
CA CYS A 280 -34.42 9.78 25.55
C CYS A 280 -35.12 10.11 26.87
N VAL A 281 -36.44 10.21 26.84
CA VAL A 281 -37.26 10.52 28.05
C VAL A 281 -37.11 9.42 29.08
N LYS A 282 -37.25 8.14 28.71
CA LYS A 282 -37.14 7.00 29.64
C LYS A 282 -35.76 6.89 30.30
N GLN A 283 -34.69 7.29 29.57
CA GLN A 283 -33.32 7.20 30.09
C GLN A 283 -32.90 8.44 30.89
N GLY A 284 -33.75 9.44 31.03
CA GLY A 284 -33.44 10.71 31.71
C GLY A 284 -32.31 11.51 31.06
N ARG A 285 -31.97 11.20 29.79
CA ARG A 285 -30.85 11.82 29.08
C ARG A 285 -31.21 13.09 28.30
N TYR A 286 -32.46 13.53 28.40
CA TYR A 286 -32.98 14.65 27.68
C TYR A 286 -32.33 16.00 28.03
N PHE A 287 -31.87 16.19 29.27
CA PHE A 287 -31.29 17.48 29.70
C PHE A 287 -29.99 17.85 29.04
N ALA A 288 -29.15 16.89 28.69
CA ALA A 288 -27.87 17.14 28.04
C ALA A 288 -28.00 17.64 26.59
N PHE A 289 -29.15 17.45 25.96
CA PHE A 289 -29.33 17.63 24.52
C PHE A 289 -30.44 18.64 24.16
N PHE A 290 -31.28 19.03 25.11
CA PHE A 290 -32.40 19.96 24.87
C PHE A 290 -31.98 21.29 24.25
N GLY A 291 -30.79 21.81 24.58
CA GLY A 291 -30.26 23.03 24.02
C GLY A 291 -29.83 22.96 22.55
N LYS A 292 -29.71 21.72 22.01
CA LYS A 292 -29.26 21.49 20.63
C LYS A 292 -30.37 20.95 19.72
N LEU A 293 -31.47 20.47 20.28
CA LEU A 293 -32.60 19.97 19.49
C LEU A 293 -33.54 21.13 19.11
N PRO A 294 -33.83 21.33 17.84
CA PRO A 294 -34.80 22.32 17.41
C PRO A 294 -36.17 22.04 18.01
N VAL A 295 -36.91 23.12 18.33
CA VAL A 295 -38.26 23.05 18.92
C VAL A 295 -39.23 22.20 18.08
N SER A 296 -39.04 22.17 16.75
CA SER A 296 -39.82 21.35 15.81
C SER A 296 -39.73 19.83 16.06
N VAL A 297 -38.62 19.34 16.64
CA VAL A 297 -38.48 17.93 17.00
C VAL A 297 -39.10 17.61 18.36
N LEU A 298 -39.19 18.62 19.21
CA LEU A 298 -39.79 18.52 20.56
C LEU A 298 -41.33 18.60 20.51
N ASN A 299 -41.91 19.05 19.41
CA ASN A 299 -43.34 19.16 19.23
C ASN A 299 -43.78 18.59 17.86
N PRO A 300 -43.76 17.23 17.69
CA PRO A 300 -44.14 16.58 16.44
C PRO A 300 -45.61 16.78 16.06
N TYR A 301 -46.43 17.39 16.96
CA TYR A 301 -47.84 17.62 16.76
C TYR A 301 -48.21 19.06 16.31
N GLN A 302 -47.25 19.92 16.11
CA GLN A 302 -47.47 21.21 15.41
C GLN A 302 -47.42 21.05 13.90
N LEU A 303 -48.09 20.01 13.42
CA LEU A 303 -48.35 19.79 12.00
C LEU A 303 -49.79 20.17 11.72
N ASP A 304 -50.14 21.40 11.80
CA ASP A 304 -51.37 21.95 11.18
C ASP A 304 -51.79 23.22 11.99
N ASP A 305 -51.25 24.32 11.57
CA ASP A 305 -51.94 25.60 11.54
C ASP A 305 -51.54 26.36 10.27
#